data_dffb23b6f6a336f99e0391cd3863288d
#
_entry.id   dffb23b6f6a336f99e0391cd3863288d
#
_cell.length_a   1.000
_cell.length_b   1.000
_cell.length_c   1.000
_cell.angle_alpha   90.00
_cell.angle_beta   90.00
_cell.angle_gamma   90.00
#
_symmetry.space_group_name_H-M   'P 1'
#
loop_
_entity.id
_entity.type
_entity.pdbx_description
1 polymer ?
#
loop_
_entity_poly.entity_id
_entity_poly.type
_entity_poly.pdbx_seq_one_letter_code
_entity_poly.pdbx_strand_id
1 'polypeptide(L)'
;MRKTLQRECRKQRTVRLSLTRQLKAGEIKMFTNKKDEKLAKPPGAIDGQPFDMADCEGCELVVTLTVTKDRRAATAAVVLELLVPEEVVVLPRVDVDASAHASRRVSAQGTVKLLGTVSADGADGALASTWVADGALVVSEGCDDLACWANTGVEEGGGGEYRHDLVVAPGALVGGATYGFRLLAAFAGADVSVYAGVTLTAVTPPAAGQCAVAPQDPGVSTYVALSTKFVVSTSSWVAAAEDYPLEYSFQATAHGVTTTLAVFGDKTTVADVYLSAGDVQVVAMARDALGGVGEASAPDIVEVAETALAGEALEEKTEELLDEAFALDRTEQVLQVAVAVSEADVETTAATTEILVDAVAAVVETLDADESSVEAAAVAAEVTSSTHLTAAAANTSLNSVGQLAALSTEVGITGVAADGLVGTLSNVLSVTNLPPNATAALG
;
A
#
# COMPACT_ATOMS: atom_id res chain seq x y z
N MET A 1 -6.62 8.05 -41.54
CA MET A 1 -7.73 8.49 -40.70
C MET A 1 -8.69 9.29 -41.55
N ARG A 2 -9.85 8.74 -41.96
CA ARG A 2 -10.88 9.54 -42.64
C ARG A 2 -11.72 10.21 -41.58
N LYS A 3 -11.66 11.54 -41.50
CA LYS A 3 -12.64 12.35 -40.76
C LYS A 3 -13.77 12.62 -41.75
N THR A 4 -14.95 12.08 -41.50
CA THR A 4 -16.14 12.41 -42.22
C THR A 4 -16.98 13.28 -41.30
N LEU A 5 -17.06 14.59 -41.59
CA LEU A 5 -18.03 15.48 -40.98
C LEU A 5 -19.26 15.42 -41.88
N GLN A 6 -20.33 14.82 -41.40
CA GLN A 6 -21.61 14.81 -42.09
C GLN A 6 -22.56 15.73 -41.34
N ARG A 7 -23.04 16.77 -42.02
CA ARG A 7 -24.06 17.71 -41.54
C ARG A 7 -25.41 17.21 -42.03
N GLU A 8 -26.23 16.70 -41.15
CA GLU A 8 -27.66 16.54 -41.46
C GLU A 8 -28.41 17.74 -40.88
N CYS A 9 -28.84 18.63 -41.78
CA CYS A 9 -29.71 19.76 -41.46
C CYS A 9 -31.16 19.38 -41.78
N ARG A 10 -31.91 18.94 -40.76
CA ARG A 10 -33.39 19.15 -40.74
C ARG A 10 -33.87 19.06 -39.29
N LYS A 11 -34.07 20.22 -38.66
CA LYS A 11 -34.69 20.43 -37.34
C LYS A 11 -33.96 19.99 -36.08
N GLN A 12 -32.97 19.09 -36.16
CA GLN A 12 -31.98 18.89 -35.10
C GLN A 12 -30.62 19.00 -35.76
N ARG A 13 -29.82 19.96 -35.35
CA ARG A 13 -28.46 20.16 -35.88
C ARG A 13 -27.51 19.24 -35.18
N THR A 14 -27.32 18.02 -35.71
CA THR A 14 -26.39 17.03 -35.18
C THR A 14 -25.09 17.07 -35.98
N VAL A 15 -23.96 17.34 -35.30
CA VAL A 15 -22.61 17.26 -35.88
C VAL A 15 -22.00 15.94 -35.44
N ARG A 16 -21.72 15.04 -36.39
CA ARG A 16 -21.05 13.76 -36.10
C ARG A 16 -19.58 13.85 -36.43
N LEU A 17 -18.73 13.59 -35.43
CA LEU A 17 -17.29 13.44 -35.57
C LEU A 17 -16.94 11.95 -35.45
N SER A 18 -16.54 11.31 -36.55
CA SER A 18 -16.12 9.91 -36.52
C SER A 18 -14.59 9.82 -36.49
N LEU A 19 -14.05 9.25 -35.42
CA LEU A 19 -12.63 8.93 -35.26
C LEU A 19 -12.44 7.42 -35.42
N THR A 20 -11.88 6.99 -36.57
CA THR A 20 -11.57 5.56 -36.78
C THR A 20 -10.09 5.31 -36.50
N ARG A 21 -9.80 4.36 -35.65
CA ARG A 21 -8.45 3.95 -35.28
C ARG A 21 -8.22 2.48 -35.63
N GLN A 22 -7.12 2.18 -36.31
CA GLN A 22 -6.64 0.80 -36.50
C GLN A 22 -5.53 0.50 -35.50
N LEU A 23 -5.70 -0.58 -34.74
CA LEU A 23 -4.67 -1.11 -33.83
C LEU A 23 -3.89 -2.21 -34.52
N LYS A 24 -2.58 -2.10 -34.62
CA LYS A 24 -1.67 -3.18 -35.00
C LYS A 24 -0.86 -3.61 -33.77
N ALA A 25 -0.92 -4.91 -33.48
CA ALA A 25 0.02 -5.65 -32.60
C ALA A 25 0.55 -4.84 -31.39
N GLY A 26 -0.31 -4.59 -30.40
CA GLY A 26 0.11 -4.07 -29.09
C GLY A 26 0.42 -2.57 -29.02
N GLU A 27 0.46 -1.83 -30.11
CA GLU A 27 0.70 -0.39 -30.12
C GLU A 27 -0.57 0.39 -30.47
N ILE A 28 -0.94 1.33 -29.60
CA ILE A 28 -1.94 2.32 -29.91
C ILE A 28 -1.23 3.49 -30.63
N LYS A 29 -1.18 3.46 -31.96
CA LYS A 29 -0.67 4.61 -32.73
C LYS A 29 -1.81 5.50 -33.20
N MET A 30 -1.75 6.77 -32.87
CA MET A 30 -2.55 7.77 -33.57
C MET A 30 -1.93 7.98 -34.95
N PHE A 31 -2.62 7.53 -35.98
CA PHE A 31 -2.17 7.79 -37.36
C PHE A 31 -2.58 9.22 -37.72
N THR A 32 -1.62 10.12 -37.69
CA THR A 32 -1.66 11.29 -38.54
C THR A 32 -1.16 10.87 -39.91
N ASN A 33 -2.03 10.75 -40.87
CA ASN A 33 -1.62 10.40 -42.22
C ASN A 33 -0.88 11.60 -42.83
N LYS A 34 0.46 11.56 -42.88
CA LYS A 34 1.28 12.62 -43.47
C LYS A 34 0.99 12.89 -44.94
N LYS A 35 0.27 12.00 -45.65
CA LYS A 35 -0.14 12.20 -47.03
C LYS A 35 -1.37 13.10 -47.21
N ASP A 36 -2.13 13.33 -46.14
CA ASP A 36 -3.33 14.15 -46.15
C ASP A 36 -3.13 15.52 -45.48
N GLU A 37 -1.92 16.07 -45.53
CA GLU A 37 -1.65 17.44 -45.07
C GLU A 37 -2.55 18.50 -45.76
N LYS A 38 -3.12 18.16 -46.94
CA LYS A 38 -4.14 18.98 -47.59
C LYS A 38 -5.54 18.81 -47.04
N LEU A 39 -5.77 17.86 -46.12
CA LEU A 39 -7.06 17.60 -45.50
C LEU A 39 -7.12 17.96 -44.01
N ALA A 40 -6.06 18.52 -43.46
CA ALA A 40 -6.06 19.12 -42.14
C ALA A 40 -6.78 20.49 -42.20
N LYS A 41 -8.03 20.46 -42.54
CA LYS A 41 -8.90 21.62 -42.25
C LYS A 41 -9.00 21.75 -40.74
N PRO A 42 -8.88 22.97 -40.17
CA PRO A 42 -9.07 23.19 -38.75
C PRO A 42 -10.40 22.57 -38.31
N PRO A 43 -10.47 22.01 -37.10
CA PRO A 43 -11.74 21.56 -36.55
C PRO A 43 -12.71 22.77 -36.62
N GLY A 44 -13.82 22.61 -37.28
CA GLY A 44 -14.77 23.70 -37.51
C GLY A 44 -14.88 24.24 -38.93
N ALA A 45 -14.12 23.67 -39.91
CA ALA A 45 -14.33 24.01 -41.33
C ALA A 45 -15.03 22.86 -42.06
N ILE A 46 -16.16 23.14 -42.67
CA ILE A 46 -16.85 22.26 -43.62
C ILE A 46 -16.71 22.90 -44.99
N ASP A 47 -16.25 22.14 -45.98
CA ASP A 47 -16.04 22.60 -47.37
C ASP A 47 -15.22 23.88 -47.52
N GLY A 48 -14.24 24.11 -46.62
CA GLY A 48 -13.34 25.25 -46.67
C GLY A 48 -13.90 26.54 -46.04
N GLN A 49 -15.13 26.52 -45.56
CA GLN A 49 -15.68 27.61 -44.77
C GLN A 49 -15.45 27.31 -43.27
N PRO A 50 -15.08 28.32 -42.47
CA PRO A 50 -15.03 28.16 -41.02
C PRO A 50 -16.43 27.78 -40.50
N PHE A 51 -16.50 26.83 -39.62
CA PHE A 51 -17.72 26.43 -38.93
C PHE A 51 -18.06 27.54 -37.92
N ASP A 52 -19.13 28.26 -38.16
CA ASP A 52 -19.61 29.25 -37.22
C ASP A 52 -20.48 28.57 -36.16
N MET A 53 -19.98 28.55 -34.93
CA MET A 53 -20.68 27.98 -33.77
C MET A 53 -21.94 28.76 -33.41
N ALA A 54 -22.00 30.04 -33.74
CA ALA A 54 -23.18 30.89 -33.50
C ALA A 54 -24.43 30.40 -34.25
N ASP A 55 -24.24 29.69 -35.37
CA ASP A 55 -25.34 29.10 -36.16
C ASP A 55 -25.87 27.79 -35.60
N CYS A 56 -25.37 27.32 -34.46
CA CYS A 56 -25.59 25.97 -33.92
C CYS A 56 -26.34 25.93 -32.59
N GLU A 57 -27.27 26.82 -32.34
CA GLU A 57 -28.14 26.76 -31.16
C GLU A 57 -28.88 25.40 -31.08
N GLY A 58 -28.69 24.64 -30.02
CA GLY A 58 -29.24 23.29 -29.81
C GLY A 58 -28.61 22.20 -30.71
N CYS A 59 -27.37 22.39 -31.18
CA CYS A 59 -26.64 21.32 -31.90
C CYS A 59 -26.10 20.26 -30.97
N GLU A 60 -26.28 18.99 -31.33
CA GLU A 60 -25.61 17.87 -30.69
C GLU A 60 -24.33 17.50 -31.45
N LEU A 61 -23.18 17.44 -30.75
CA LEU A 61 -21.94 16.90 -31.27
C LEU A 61 -21.80 15.44 -30.84
N VAL A 62 -21.97 14.51 -31.76
CA VAL A 62 -21.74 13.08 -31.47
C VAL A 62 -20.30 12.75 -31.84
N VAL A 63 -19.48 12.49 -30.83
CA VAL A 63 -18.12 11.97 -30.99
C VAL A 63 -18.16 10.46 -30.92
N THR A 64 -17.91 9.78 -32.05
CA THR A 64 -17.89 8.33 -32.13
C THR A 64 -16.45 7.85 -32.29
N LEU A 65 -15.95 7.08 -31.32
CA LEU A 65 -14.68 6.39 -31.39
C LEU A 65 -14.91 4.95 -31.83
N THR A 66 -14.41 4.57 -33.00
CA THR A 66 -14.43 3.18 -33.47
C THR A 66 -13.02 2.63 -33.47
N VAL A 67 -12.79 1.59 -32.66
CA VAL A 67 -11.53 0.85 -32.59
C VAL A 67 -11.70 -0.48 -33.33
N THR A 68 -10.88 -0.71 -34.34
CA THR A 68 -10.89 -1.98 -35.08
C THR A 68 -9.55 -2.72 -34.90
N LYS A 69 -9.63 -4.00 -34.56
CA LYS A 69 -8.51 -4.94 -34.52
C LYS A 69 -8.90 -6.20 -35.27
N ASP A 70 -8.17 -6.52 -36.34
CA ASP A 70 -8.48 -7.64 -37.24
C ASP A 70 -9.92 -7.55 -37.80
N ARG A 71 -10.78 -8.52 -37.46
CA ARG A 71 -12.21 -8.55 -37.84
C ARG A 71 -13.16 -8.07 -36.73
N ARG A 72 -12.62 -7.56 -35.63
CA ARG A 72 -13.43 -7.07 -34.50
C ARG A 72 -13.42 -5.54 -34.52
N ALA A 73 -14.59 -4.97 -34.30
CA ALA A 73 -14.77 -3.53 -34.12
C ALA A 73 -15.54 -3.28 -32.83
N ALA A 74 -15.08 -2.30 -32.06
CA ALA A 74 -15.81 -1.77 -30.92
C ALA A 74 -16.04 -0.26 -31.18
N THR A 75 -17.24 0.20 -30.90
CA THR A 75 -17.64 1.59 -31.10
C THR A 75 -18.19 2.16 -29.81
N ALA A 76 -17.66 3.29 -29.37
CA ALA A 76 -18.21 4.11 -28.30
C ALA A 76 -18.58 5.47 -28.85
N ALA A 77 -19.72 6.01 -28.45
CA ALA A 77 -20.18 7.32 -28.84
C ALA A 77 -20.48 8.16 -27.59
N VAL A 78 -20.01 9.42 -27.61
CA VAL A 78 -20.37 10.45 -26.62
C VAL A 78 -21.15 11.53 -27.36
N VAL A 79 -22.32 11.85 -26.84
CA VAL A 79 -23.13 12.96 -27.31
C VAL A 79 -22.80 14.16 -26.45
N LEU A 80 -22.32 15.24 -27.09
CA LEU A 80 -22.07 16.52 -26.45
C LEU A 80 -23.14 17.48 -26.96
N GLU A 81 -23.95 18.02 -26.08
CA GLU A 81 -24.87 19.09 -26.41
C GLU A 81 -24.09 20.43 -26.49
N LEU A 82 -24.13 21.07 -27.66
CA LEU A 82 -23.48 22.36 -27.84
C LEU A 82 -24.47 23.44 -27.39
N LEU A 83 -24.27 23.95 -26.20
CA LEU A 83 -24.93 25.15 -25.74
C LEU A 83 -24.21 26.34 -26.39
N VAL A 84 -24.93 27.16 -27.13
CA VAL A 84 -24.43 28.48 -27.55
C VAL A 84 -24.73 29.43 -26.41
N PRO A 85 -23.79 29.82 -25.60
CA PRO A 85 -24.06 30.75 -24.53
C PRO A 85 -24.28 32.15 -25.08
N GLU A 86 -25.30 32.86 -24.60
CA GLU A 86 -25.40 34.30 -24.76
C GLU A 86 -24.21 35.04 -24.12
N GLU A 87 -23.54 34.35 -23.16
CA GLU A 87 -22.26 34.75 -22.56
C GLU A 87 -21.26 33.60 -22.67
N VAL A 88 -19.99 33.94 -22.86
CA VAL A 88 -18.89 32.95 -22.84
C VAL A 88 -18.79 32.36 -21.42
N VAL A 89 -19.34 31.16 -21.22
CA VAL A 89 -19.18 30.44 -19.94
C VAL A 89 -17.75 29.89 -19.90
N VAL A 90 -16.93 30.54 -19.13
CA VAL A 90 -15.60 29.99 -18.77
C VAL A 90 -15.83 28.83 -17.83
N LEU A 91 -15.39 27.64 -18.21
CA LEU A 91 -15.48 26.45 -17.36
C LEU A 91 -14.12 26.15 -16.72
N PRO A 92 -14.09 25.70 -15.47
CA PRO A 92 -12.84 25.24 -14.85
C PRO A 92 -12.31 24.01 -15.59
N ARG A 93 -11.00 23.85 -15.59
CA ARG A 93 -10.35 22.63 -16.05
C ARG A 93 -10.13 21.71 -14.85
N VAL A 94 -10.49 20.44 -15.02
CA VAL A 94 -10.31 19.41 -13.99
C VAL A 94 -9.43 18.30 -14.56
N ASP A 95 -8.46 17.87 -13.80
CA ASP A 95 -7.62 16.71 -14.12
C ASP A 95 -7.51 15.79 -12.91
N VAL A 96 -7.39 14.47 -13.15
CA VAL A 96 -7.19 13.45 -12.13
C VAL A 96 -6.01 12.58 -12.53
N ASP A 97 -4.93 12.71 -11.80
CA ASP A 97 -3.77 11.85 -11.96
C ASP A 97 -3.93 10.58 -11.09
N ALA A 98 -4.01 9.46 -11.78
CA ALA A 98 -4.04 8.11 -11.21
C ALA A 98 -2.87 7.28 -11.75
N SER A 99 -1.74 7.91 -12.06
CA SER A 99 -0.54 7.24 -12.61
C SER A 99 0.03 6.20 -11.67
N ALA A 100 -0.06 6.42 -10.35
CA ALA A 100 0.28 5.44 -9.32
C ALA A 100 -0.55 4.14 -9.42
N HIS A 101 -1.73 4.21 -10.06
CA HIS A 101 -2.64 3.08 -10.27
C HIS A 101 -2.85 2.80 -11.77
N ALA A 102 -1.76 2.73 -12.53
CA ALA A 102 -1.78 2.61 -14.00
C ALA A 102 -2.51 1.35 -14.48
N SER A 103 -2.47 0.25 -13.71
CA SER A 103 -3.21 -0.99 -13.96
C SER A 103 -4.72 -0.86 -13.74
N ARG A 104 -5.17 0.22 -13.09
CA ARG A 104 -6.55 0.40 -12.62
C ARG A 104 -7.00 -0.64 -11.59
N ARG A 105 -6.07 -1.35 -11.00
CA ARG A 105 -6.28 -2.33 -9.93
C ARG A 105 -5.59 -1.84 -8.67
N VAL A 106 -6.23 -1.98 -7.54
CA VAL A 106 -5.73 -1.53 -6.23
C VAL A 106 -6.02 -2.61 -5.18
N SER A 107 -5.17 -2.74 -4.18
CA SER A 107 -5.48 -3.59 -3.02
C SER A 107 -6.65 -3.00 -2.25
N ALA A 108 -7.61 -3.84 -1.87
CA ALA A 108 -8.71 -3.44 -0.99
C ALA A 108 -8.22 -3.04 0.42
N GLN A 109 -7.07 -3.57 0.83
CA GLN A 109 -6.44 -3.31 2.14
C GLN A 109 -5.47 -2.12 2.12
N GLY A 110 -5.10 -1.64 0.93
CA GLY A 110 -4.13 -0.56 0.78
C GLY A 110 -4.77 0.84 0.80
N THR A 111 -3.93 1.85 0.99
CA THR A 111 -4.32 3.25 0.79
C THR A 111 -4.38 3.56 -0.69
N VAL A 112 -5.49 4.16 -1.15
CA VAL A 112 -5.62 4.65 -2.53
C VAL A 112 -5.51 6.17 -2.53
N LYS A 113 -4.53 6.69 -3.27
CA LYS A 113 -4.33 8.13 -3.43
C LYS A 113 -4.56 8.55 -4.87
N LEU A 114 -5.48 9.51 -5.07
CA LEU A 114 -5.75 10.14 -6.36
C LEU A 114 -5.42 11.63 -6.24
N LEU A 115 -4.64 12.13 -7.19
CA LEU A 115 -4.25 13.53 -7.21
C LEU A 115 -5.20 14.29 -8.13
N GLY A 116 -5.93 15.24 -7.58
CA GLY A 116 -6.85 16.10 -8.32
C GLY A 116 -6.28 17.48 -8.54
N THR A 117 -6.39 18.00 -9.75
CA THR A 117 -6.02 19.37 -10.07
C THR A 117 -7.21 20.09 -10.71
N VAL A 118 -7.51 21.27 -10.22
CA VAL A 118 -8.54 22.14 -10.75
C VAL A 118 -7.92 23.49 -11.08
N SER A 119 -8.09 23.95 -12.30
CA SER A 119 -7.59 25.27 -12.72
C SER A 119 -8.69 26.12 -13.36
N ALA A 120 -8.60 27.42 -13.15
CA ALA A 120 -9.54 28.40 -13.65
C ALA A 120 -8.79 29.55 -14.32
N ASP A 121 -8.43 29.37 -15.59
CA ASP A 121 -7.71 30.39 -16.34
C ASP A 121 -8.63 31.62 -16.62
N GLY A 122 -8.31 32.73 -15.96
CA GLY A 122 -8.87 34.05 -16.29
C GLY A 122 -10.30 34.32 -15.82
N ALA A 123 -10.85 33.54 -14.90
CA ALA A 123 -12.16 33.81 -14.33
C ALA A 123 -12.06 34.36 -12.89
N ASP A 124 -12.78 35.46 -12.63
CA ASP A 124 -12.85 36.16 -11.34
C ASP A 124 -13.85 35.49 -10.34
N GLY A 125 -14.24 34.23 -10.56
CA GLY A 125 -15.22 33.52 -9.73
C GLY A 125 -14.60 32.61 -8.69
N ALA A 126 -15.19 32.54 -7.48
CA ALA A 126 -14.82 31.55 -6.49
C ALA A 126 -15.07 30.13 -7.04
N LEU A 127 -14.06 29.28 -6.97
CA LEU A 127 -14.09 27.90 -7.47
C LEU A 127 -14.48 26.94 -6.34
N ALA A 128 -15.45 26.07 -6.60
CA ALA A 128 -15.84 24.99 -5.72
C ALA A 128 -15.49 23.65 -6.38
N SER A 129 -14.89 22.74 -5.62
CA SER A 129 -14.61 21.39 -6.09
C SER A 129 -15.01 20.36 -5.04
N THR A 130 -15.41 19.16 -5.50
CA THR A 130 -15.79 18.05 -4.63
C THR A 130 -15.50 16.71 -5.29
N TRP A 131 -15.08 15.74 -4.50
CA TRP A 131 -14.98 14.36 -4.93
C TRP A 131 -16.31 13.64 -4.76
N VAL A 132 -16.64 12.79 -5.71
CA VAL A 132 -17.79 11.89 -5.69
C VAL A 132 -17.33 10.49 -6.07
N ALA A 133 -17.81 9.49 -5.35
CA ALA A 133 -17.57 8.10 -5.68
C ALA A 133 -18.85 7.44 -6.18
N ASP A 134 -18.74 6.66 -7.26
CA ASP A 134 -19.79 5.78 -7.75
C ASP A 134 -19.39 4.34 -7.48
N GLY A 135 -20.29 3.52 -6.97
CA GLY A 135 -20.09 2.10 -6.67
C GLY A 135 -20.79 1.70 -5.36
N ALA A 136 -20.90 0.41 -5.14
CA ALA A 136 -21.39 -0.11 -3.88
C ALA A 136 -20.27 -0.01 -2.83
N LEU A 137 -20.21 1.13 -2.13
CA LEU A 137 -19.33 1.28 -0.99
C LEU A 137 -19.86 0.38 0.13
N VAL A 138 -19.04 -0.53 0.63
CA VAL A 138 -19.33 -1.14 1.93
C VAL A 138 -18.85 -0.17 2.97
N VAL A 139 -19.79 0.55 3.44
CA VAL A 139 -19.66 1.52 4.47
C VAL A 139 -19.68 0.77 5.79
N SER A 140 -18.73 1.04 6.68
CA SER A 140 -18.88 0.68 8.08
C SER A 140 -20.22 1.24 8.57
N GLU A 141 -20.96 0.50 9.41
CA GLU A 141 -22.28 0.91 9.91
C GLU A 141 -22.24 2.38 10.38
N GLY A 142 -23.02 3.24 9.73
CA GLY A 142 -23.14 4.66 10.05
C GLY A 142 -22.38 5.63 9.15
N CYS A 143 -21.77 5.18 8.05
CA CYS A 143 -21.01 6.00 7.12
C CYS A 143 -21.50 5.85 5.68
N ASP A 144 -22.35 6.75 5.22
CA ASP A 144 -23.00 6.68 3.89
C ASP A 144 -22.35 7.57 2.83
N ASP A 145 -21.31 8.31 3.16
CA ASP A 145 -20.67 9.24 2.24
C ASP A 145 -19.13 9.12 2.20
N LEU A 146 -18.54 9.74 1.19
CA LEU A 146 -17.11 9.76 0.96
C LEU A 146 -16.31 10.35 2.15
N ALA A 147 -16.90 11.27 2.90
CA ALA A 147 -16.23 11.96 3.99
C ALA A 147 -15.89 11.03 5.17
N CYS A 148 -16.58 9.90 5.30
CA CYS A 148 -16.36 8.95 6.38
C CYS A 148 -15.13 8.03 6.18
N TRP A 149 -14.79 7.69 4.95
CA TRP A 149 -13.75 6.71 4.62
C TRP A 149 -12.67 7.23 3.70
N ALA A 150 -12.78 8.49 3.29
CA ALA A 150 -11.78 9.15 2.48
C ALA A 150 -11.47 10.54 3.04
N ASN A 151 -10.22 10.93 2.94
CA ASN A 151 -9.77 12.29 3.27
C ASN A 151 -9.57 13.07 1.97
N THR A 152 -10.10 14.30 1.93
CA THR A 152 -9.91 15.22 0.82
C THR A 152 -9.18 16.46 1.31
N GLY A 153 -8.02 16.74 0.74
CA GLY A 153 -7.24 17.94 1.05
C GLY A 153 -7.28 18.93 -0.10
N VAL A 154 -7.55 20.19 0.18
CA VAL A 154 -7.48 21.29 -0.80
C VAL A 154 -6.28 22.16 -0.50
N GLU A 155 -5.38 22.29 -1.46
CA GLU A 155 -4.24 23.18 -1.40
C GLU A 155 -4.32 24.22 -2.51
N GLU A 156 -4.22 25.50 -2.17
CA GLU A 156 -4.12 26.58 -3.17
C GLU A 156 -2.74 26.54 -3.84
N GLY A 157 -2.74 26.30 -5.15
CA GLY A 157 -1.59 26.51 -6.01
C GLY A 157 -1.45 27.97 -6.43
N GLY A 158 -0.26 28.40 -6.83
CA GLY A 158 -0.06 29.72 -7.42
C GLY A 158 -0.74 29.82 -8.80
N GLY A 159 -1.34 30.96 -9.13
CA GLY A 159 -1.82 31.24 -10.49
C GLY A 159 -3.22 30.70 -10.84
N GLY A 160 -4.10 30.47 -9.86
CA GLY A 160 -5.47 30.01 -10.12
C GLY A 160 -5.58 28.49 -10.30
N GLU A 161 -4.56 27.75 -9.88
CA GLU A 161 -4.57 26.30 -9.82
C GLU A 161 -4.75 25.85 -8.37
N TYR A 162 -5.63 24.85 -8.16
CA TYR A 162 -5.92 24.26 -6.86
C TYR A 162 -5.69 22.77 -6.93
N ARG A 163 -5.04 22.24 -5.92
CA ARG A 163 -4.88 20.79 -5.72
C ARG A 163 -5.96 20.29 -4.76
N HIS A 164 -6.68 19.26 -5.17
CA HIS A 164 -7.73 18.63 -4.38
C HIS A 164 -7.57 17.11 -4.43
N ASP A 165 -6.72 16.58 -3.55
CA ASP A 165 -6.40 15.16 -3.51
C ASP A 165 -7.50 14.37 -2.79
N LEU A 166 -7.64 13.08 -3.17
CA LEU A 166 -8.46 12.08 -2.49
C LEU A 166 -7.59 10.97 -1.97
N VAL A 167 -7.68 10.71 -0.67
CA VAL A 167 -7.01 9.57 0.00
C VAL A 167 -8.07 8.67 0.60
N VAL A 168 -8.20 7.45 0.06
CA VAL A 168 -9.10 6.42 0.56
C VAL A 168 -8.35 5.56 1.57
N ALA A 169 -8.92 5.39 2.75
CA ALA A 169 -8.31 4.64 3.84
C ALA A 169 -8.16 3.14 3.52
N PRO A 170 -7.17 2.47 4.11
CA PRO A 170 -7.04 1.01 4.02
C PRO A 170 -8.32 0.30 4.48
N GLY A 171 -8.73 -0.74 3.75
CA GLY A 171 -9.91 -1.53 4.08
C GLY A 171 -11.27 -0.87 3.79
N ALA A 172 -11.29 0.37 3.26
CA ALA A 172 -12.53 1.05 2.87
C ALA A 172 -13.14 0.51 1.57
N LEU A 173 -12.36 -0.19 0.76
CA LEU A 173 -12.81 -0.80 -0.48
C LEU A 173 -13.09 -2.29 -0.29
N VAL A 174 -14.13 -2.81 -0.95
CA VAL A 174 -14.43 -4.24 -0.97
C VAL A 174 -13.69 -4.92 -2.11
N GLY A 175 -12.96 -5.97 -1.81
CA GLY A 175 -12.29 -6.79 -2.82
C GLY A 175 -13.28 -7.33 -3.86
N GLY A 176 -12.89 -7.27 -5.13
CA GLY A 176 -13.70 -7.67 -6.27
C GLY A 176 -14.68 -6.60 -6.78
N ALA A 177 -14.86 -5.48 -6.07
CA ALA A 177 -15.74 -4.39 -6.49
C ALA A 177 -15.01 -3.37 -7.37
N THR A 178 -15.78 -2.65 -8.19
CA THR A 178 -15.28 -1.58 -9.06
C THR A 178 -15.87 -0.25 -8.61
N TYR A 179 -15.02 0.77 -8.48
CA TYR A 179 -15.35 2.11 -8.00
C TYR A 179 -15.03 3.15 -9.05
N GLY A 180 -15.95 4.08 -9.27
CA GLY A 180 -15.74 5.28 -10.07
C GLY A 180 -15.51 6.47 -9.14
N PHE A 181 -14.35 7.12 -9.24
CA PHE A 181 -14.06 8.35 -8.51
C PHE A 181 -14.09 9.52 -9.49
N ARG A 182 -14.79 10.59 -9.13
CA ARG A 182 -14.91 11.79 -9.95
C ARG A 182 -14.65 13.04 -9.12
N LEU A 183 -13.75 13.89 -9.60
CA LEU A 183 -13.57 15.24 -9.10
C LEU A 183 -14.44 16.17 -9.92
N LEU A 184 -15.44 16.78 -9.30
CA LEU A 184 -16.29 17.78 -9.90
C LEU A 184 -15.76 19.17 -9.53
N ALA A 185 -15.88 20.11 -10.46
CA ALA A 185 -15.61 21.53 -10.17
C ALA A 185 -16.61 22.44 -10.88
N ALA A 186 -16.96 23.52 -10.21
CA ALA A 186 -17.85 24.56 -10.72
C ALA A 186 -17.45 25.93 -10.16
N PHE A 187 -17.75 27.01 -10.87
CA PHE A 187 -17.72 28.33 -10.26
C PHE A 187 -18.92 28.51 -9.32
N ALA A 188 -18.72 29.25 -8.24
CA ALA A 188 -19.78 29.50 -7.27
C ALA A 188 -20.96 30.21 -7.94
N GLY A 189 -22.15 29.59 -7.82
CA GLY A 189 -23.38 30.11 -8.47
C GLY A 189 -23.55 29.72 -9.92
N ALA A 190 -22.66 28.91 -10.52
CA ALA A 190 -22.85 28.40 -11.87
C ALA A 190 -23.74 27.14 -11.85
N ASP A 191 -24.63 27.03 -12.82
CA ASP A 191 -25.50 25.85 -12.99
C ASP A 191 -24.78 24.68 -13.68
N VAL A 192 -23.53 24.89 -14.15
CA VAL A 192 -22.75 23.93 -14.92
C VAL A 192 -21.51 23.54 -14.13
N SER A 193 -21.30 22.23 -13.95
CA SER A 193 -20.08 21.67 -13.40
C SER A 193 -19.34 20.83 -14.44
N VAL A 194 -18.02 20.77 -14.31
CA VAL A 194 -17.16 19.87 -15.09
C VAL A 194 -16.57 18.82 -14.17
N TYR A 195 -16.16 17.70 -14.74
CA TYR A 195 -15.51 16.64 -13.96
C TYR A 195 -14.43 15.92 -14.74
N ALA A 196 -13.47 15.39 -14.00
CA ALA A 196 -12.58 14.33 -14.44
C ALA A 196 -12.70 13.14 -13.47
N GLY A 197 -12.43 11.94 -13.96
CA GLY A 197 -12.57 10.78 -13.09
C GLY A 197 -11.77 9.56 -13.53
N VAL A 198 -11.68 8.61 -12.64
CA VAL A 198 -11.00 7.34 -12.81
C VAL A 198 -11.87 6.19 -12.28
N THR A 199 -11.76 5.04 -12.94
CA THR A 199 -12.40 3.81 -12.47
C THR A 199 -11.29 2.86 -11.99
N LEU A 200 -11.42 2.36 -10.75
CA LEU A 200 -10.49 1.42 -10.13
C LEU A 200 -11.25 0.15 -9.73
N THR A 201 -10.58 -1.00 -9.82
CA THR A 201 -11.09 -2.29 -9.33
C THR A 201 -10.29 -2.67 -8.09
N ALA A 202 -10.98 -2.82 -6.96
CA ALA A 202 -10.39 -3.33 -5.74
C ALA A 202 -10.15 -4.83 -5.86
N VAL A 203 -8.94 -5.26 -5.51
CA VAL A 203 -8.53 -6.66 -5.62
C VAL A 203 -8.69 -7.33 -4.26
N THR A 204 -9.19 -8.57 -4.29
CA THR A 204 -9.27 -9.40 -3.10
C THR A 204 -7.87 -9.95 -2.78
N PRO A 205 -7.40 -9.86 -1.52
CA PRO A 205 -6.12 -10.41 -1.14
C PRO A 205 -6.06 -11.95 -1.34
N PRO A 206 -4.86 -12.55 -1.36
CA PRO A 206 -4.70 -14.00 -1.42
C PRO A 206 -5.52 -14.71 -0.34
N ALA A 207 -6.13 -15.84 -0.69
CA ALA A 207 -7.03 -16.57 0.21
C ALA A 207 -6.78 -18.09 0.14
N ALA A 208 -7.49 -18.85 0.99
CA ALA A 208 -7.46 -20.31 1.08
C ALA A 208 -6.07 -20.90 1.41
N GLY A 209 -5.16 -20.09 1.95
CA GLY A 209 -3.85 -20.55 2.41
C GLY A 209 -3.96 -21.59 3.52
N GLN A 210 -2.94 -22.42 3.64
CA GLN A 210 -2.76 -23.36 4.73
C GLN A 210 -1.40 -23.12 5.38
N CYS A 211 -1.37 -23.12 6.71
CA CYS A 211 -0.14 -23.06 7.50
C CYS A 211 0.09 -24.40 8.21
N ALA A 212 1.31 -24.87 8.22
CA ALA A 212 1.71 -26.07 8.96
C ALA A 212 3.00 -25.84 9.73
N VAL A 213 3.05 -26.37 10.94
CA VAL A 213 4.20 -26.33 11.84
C VAL A 213 4.55 -27.76 12.26
N ALA A 214 5.81 -28.10 12.20
CA ALA A 214 6.29 -29.41 12.65
C ALA A 214 7.69 -29.27 13.29
N PRO A 215 8.03 -30.10 14.28
CA PRO A 215 9.41 -30.15 14.75
C PRO A 215 10.31 -30.64 13.62
N GLN A 216 11.51 -30.09 13.54
CA GLN A 216 12.51 -30.51 12.55
C GLN A 216 12.97 -31.93 12.77
N ASP A 217 13.09 -32.34 14.05
CA ASP A 217 13.29 -33.73 14.43
C ASP A 217 11.94 -34.38 14.78
N PRO A 218 11.43 -35.31 13.96
CA PRO A 218 10.13 -35.95 14.19
C PRO A 218 10.14 -36.89 15.42
N GLY A 219 11.29 -37.17 16.02
CA GLY A 219 11.42 -37.95 17.24
C GLY A 219 11.15 -37.18 18.53
N VAL A 220 11.08 -35.86 18.46
CA VAL A 220 10.83 -35.02 19.64
C VAL A 220 9.33 -35.02 19.98
N SER A 221 9.01 -35.41 21.21
CA SER A 221 7.65 -35.48 21.74
C SER A 221 7.30 -34.33 22.70
N THR A 222 8.31 -33.63 23.18
CA THR A 222 8.17 -32.47 24.09
C THR A 222 8.99 -31.34 23.52
N TYR A 223 8.35 -30.23 23.23
CA TYR A 223 9.02 -29.07 22.66
C TYR A 223 9.51 -28.15 23.77
N VAL A 224 10.72 -27.66 23.64
CA VAL A 224 11.38 -26.80 24.64
C VAL A 224 11.95 -25.58 23.97
N ALA A 225 11.65 -24.40 24.48
CA ALA A 225 12.16 -23.14 23.98
C ALA A 225 13.71 -23.15 23.92
N LEU A 226 14.27 -22.51 22.90
CA LEU A 226 15.72 -22.41 22.62
C LEU A 226 16.42 -23.75 22.31
N SER A 227 15.68 -24.87 22.33
CA SER A 227 16.24 -26.20 22.07
C SER A 227 15.58 -26.92 20.90
N THR A 228 14.26 -26.78 20.76
CA THR A 228 13.51 -27.41 19.67
C THR A 228 13.49 -26.51 18.46
N LYS A 229 14.02 -27.02 17.35
CA LYS A 229 13.89 -26.35 16.02
C LYS A 229 12.64 -26.82 15.32
N PHE A 230 11.93 -25.87 14.66
CA PHE A 230 10.72 -26.13 13.90
C PHE A 230 10.92 -25.85 12.43
N VAL A 231 10.07 -26.45 11.63
CA VAL A 231 9.85 -26.11 10.23
C VAL A 231 8.43 -25.56 10.11
N VAL A 232 8.32 -24.36 9.57
CA VAL A 232 7.04 -23.73 9.27
C VAL A 232 6.86 -23.67 7.76
N SER A 233 5.69 -24.02 7.27
CA SER A 233 5.41 -24.03 5.84
C SER A 233 4.01 -23.54 5.51
N THR A 234 3.85 -23.06 4.28
CA THR A 234 2.55 -22.64 3.76
C THR A 234 2.29 -23.16 2.36
N SER A 235 1.00 -23.30 1.99
CA SER A 235 0.58 -23.82 0.70
C SER A 235 -0.84 -23.38 0.35
N SER A 236 -1.30 -23.78 -0.84
CA SER A 236 -2.71 -23.68 -1.28
C SER A 236 -3.26 -22.25 -1.45
N TRP A 237 -2.41 -21.24 -1.48
CA TRP A 237 -2.86 -19.87 -1.69
C TRP A 237 -3.45 -19.65 -3.08
N VAL A 238 -4.56 -18.92 -3.14
CA VAL A 238 -5.28 -18.57 -4.36
C VAL A 238 -5.38 -17.05 -4.48
N ALA A 239 -4.92 -16.54 -5.61
CA ALA A 239 -5.04 -15.15 -6.01
C ALA A 239 -5.40 -15.07 -7.50
N ALA A 240 -5.75 -13.90 -8.03
CA ALA A 240 -5.93 -13.72 -9.46
C ALA A 240 -4.57 -13.88 -10.20
N ALA A 241 -4.62 -14.32 -11.45
CA ALA A 241 -3.39 -14.64 -12.21
C ALA A 241 -2.46 -13.43 -12.38
N GLU A 242 -3.03 -12.22 -12.39
CA GLU A 242 -2.31 -10.96 -12.53
C GLU A 242 -1.68 -10.48 -11.23
N ASP A 243 -2.00 -11.12 -10.09
CA ASP A 243 -1.53 -10.75 -8.75
C ASP A 243 -0.32 -11.55 -8.29
N TYR A 244 0.12 -12.51 -9.12
CA TYR A 244 1.37 -13.23 -8.88
C TYR A 244 2.60 -12.43 -9.37
N PRO A 245 3.79 -12.63 -8.77
CA PRO A 245 4.11 -13.62 -7.76
C PRO A 245 3.55 -13.26 -6.37
N LEU A 246 3.33 -14.28 -5.53
CA LEU A 246 3.04 -14.09 -4.12
C LEU A 246 4.33 -14.13 -3.31
N GLU A 247 4.40 -13.31 -2.28
CA GLU A 247 5.43 -13.34 -1.25
C GLU A 247 4.84 -13.87 0.05
N TYR A 248 5.63 -14.56 0.85
CA TYR A 248 5.18 -15.23 2.06
C TYR A 248 5.95 -14.74 3.26
N SER A 249 5.25 -14.57 4.38
CA SER A 249 5.82 -14.25 5.68
C SER A 249 5.22 -15.18 6.73
N PHE A 250 5.93 -15.37 7.83
CA PHE A 250 5.50 -16.21 8.93
C PHE A 250 5.66 -15.47 10.26
N GLN A 251 4.67 -15.60 11.12
CA GLN A 251 4.67 -15.03 12.46
C GLN A 251 4.25 -16.07 13.49
N ALA A 252 4.73 -15.89 14.71
CA ALA A 252 4.32 -16.67 15.88
C ALA A 252 3.90 -15.73 16.99
N THR A 253 2.79 -16.03 17.65
CA THR A 253 2.28 -15.25 18.79
C THR A 253 2.27 -16.13 20.03
N ALA A 254 2.97 -15.70 21.07
CA ALA A 254 2.97 -16.30 22.40
C ALA A 254 2.81 -15.19 23.44
N HIS A 255 2.05 -15.39 24.51
CA HIS A 255 1.82 -14.42 25.60
C HIS A 255 1.39 -13.02 25.14
N GLY A 256 0.80 -12.90 23.93
CA GLY A 256 0.44 -11.62 23.32
C GLY A 256 1.55 -10.89 22.57
N VAL A 257 2.76 -11.43 22.55
CA VAL A 257 3.88 -10.95 21.76
C VAL A 257 3.90 -11.69 20.42
N THR A 258 3.96 -10.93 19.32
CA THR A 258 4.06 -11.47 17.97
C THR A 258 5.49 -11.34 17.46
N THR A 259 6.11 -12.47 17.15
CA THR A 259 7.48 -12.56 16.61
C THR A 259 7.42 -12.91 15.14
N THR A 260 8.14 -12.18 14.30
CA THR A 260 8.31 -12.51 12.88
C THR A 260 9.32 -13.64 12.74
N LEU A 261 8.88 -14.76 12.15
CA LEU A 261 9.71 -15.93 11.87
C LEU A 261 10.41 -15.84 10.52
N ALA A 262 9.78 -15.17 9.56
CA ALA A 262 10.37 -14.77 8.29
C ALA A 262 9.61 -13.58 7.73
N VAL A 263 10.34 -12.61 7.21
CA VAL A 263 9.78 -11.47 6.48
C VAL A 263 9.26 -11.90 5.10
N PHE A 264 8.50 -11.03 4.43
CA PHE A 264 7.95 -11.33 3.11
C PHE A 264 9.06 -11.67 2.10
N GLY A 265 8.91 -12.82 1.44
CA GLY A 265 9.82 -13.34 0.45
C GLY A 265 9.19 -14.48 -0.36
N ASP A 266 9.99 -15.11 -1.21
CA ASP A 266 9.55 -16.17 -2.12
C ASP A 266 9.47 -17.56 -1.48
N LYS A 267 9.94 -17.70 -0.23
CA LYS A 267 10.02 -18.99 0.46
C LYS A 267 8.69 -19.39 1.07
N THR A 268 8.17 -20.53 0.64
CA THR A 268 6.98 -21.17 1.22
C THR A 268 7.29 -22.05 2.45
N THR A 269 8.55 -22.13 2.84
CA THR A 269 9.00 -22.95 3.97
C THR A 269 10.21 -22.30 4.62
N VAL A 270 10.17 -22.24 5.95
CA VAL A 270 11.28 -21.75 6.79
C VAL A 270 11.63 -22.84 7.78
N ALA A 271 12.91 -23.18 7.85
CA ALA A 271 13.47 -24.16 8.77
C ALA A 271 14.31 -23.49 9.86
N ASP A 272 14.69 -24.27 10.87
CA ASP A 272 15.52 -23.83 12.01
C ASP A 272 14.86 -22.69 12.82
N VAL A 273 13.51 -22.67 12.87
CA VAL A 273 12.74 -21.68 13.62
C VAL A 273 12.75 -22.04 15.11
N TYR A 274 12.99 -21.05 15.97
CA TYR A 274 12.78 -21.15 17.40
C TYR A 274 11.49 -20.46 17.80
N LEU A 275 10.68 -21.14 18.64
CA LEU A 275 9.44 -20.59 19.18
C LEU A 275 9.64 -20.23 20.65
N SER A 276 9.02 -19.15 21.10
CA SER A 276 8.95 -18.76 22.51
C SER A 276 8.23 -19.85 23.34
N ALA A 277 8.45 -19.87 24.62
CA ALA A 277 7.72 -20.76 25.53
C ALA A 277 6.24 -20.38 25.61
N GLY A 278 5.38 -21.33 25.97
CA GLY A 278 3.95 -21.16 26.13
C GLY A 278 3.12 -21.75 24.98
N ASP A 279 1.88 -21.29 24.88
CA ASP A 279 0.95 -21.66 23.84
C ASP A 279 1.17 -20.76 22.61
N VAL A 280 1.79 -21.32 21.57
CA VAL A 280 2.23 -20.57 20.39
C VAL A 280 1.27 -20.78 19.23
N GLN A 281 0.66 -19.70 18.77
CA GLN A 281 -0.11 -19.67 17.52
C GLN A 281 0.79 -19.22 16.38
N VAL A 282 0.90 -20.02 15.32
CA VAL A 282 1.67 -19.67 14.13
C VAL A 282 0.74 -19.29 13.00
N VAL A 283 1.06 -18.21 12.30
CA VAL A 283 0.32 -17.65 11.17
C VAL A 283 1.26 -17.52 9.97
N ALA A 284 0.82 -18.00 8.83
CA ALA A 284 1.44 -17.73 7.54
C ALA A 284 0.66 -16.62 6.84
N MET A 285 1.36 -15.70 6.23
CA MET A 285 0.79 -14.62 5.42
C MET A 285 1.24 -14.76 3.97
N ALA A 286 0.37 -14.38 3.04
CA ALA A 286 0.73 -14.24 1.63
C ALA A 286 0.38 -12.84 1.15
N ARG A 287 1.34 -12.17 0.53
CA ARG A 287 1.20 -10.83 -0.05
C ARG A 287 1.21 -10.92 -1.57
N ASP A 288 0.26 -10.28 -2.22
CA ASP A 288 0.19 -10.17 -3.67
C ASP A 288 1.02 -8.98 -4.21
N ALA A 289 1.13 -8.90 -5.53
CA ALA A 289 1.88 -7.82 -6.21
C ALA A 289 1.29 -6.40 -6.01
N LEU A 290 0.08 -6.28 -5.45
CA LEU A 290 -0.57 -5.01 -5.12
C LEU A 290 -0.53 -4.70 -3.62
N GLY A 291 0.18 -5.52 -2.84
CA GLY A 291 0.32 -5.36 -1.39
C GLY A 291 -0.88 -5.89 -0.57
N GLY A 292 -1.83 -6.60 -1.21
CA GLY A 292 -2.92 -7.26 -0.48
C GLY A 292 -2.40 -8.47 0.30
N VAL A 293 -2.70 -8.57 1.60
CA VAL A 293 -2.23 -9.63 2.48
C VAL A 293 -3.38 -10.54 2.90
N GLY A 294 -3.20 -11.84 2.68
CA GLY A 294 -4.06 -12.89 3.22
C GLY A 294 -3.35 -13.65 4.34
N GLU A 295 -4.12 -14.19 5.27
CA GLU A 295 -3.60 -14.89 6.45
C GLU A 295 -4.15 -16.32 6.53
N ALA A 296 -3.34 -17.23 7.08
CA ALA A 296 -3.70 -18.61 7.38
C ALA A 296 -3.03 -19.04 8.69
N SER A 297 -3.83 -19.32 9.70
CA SER A 297 -3.34 -19.84 10.97
C SER A 297 -3.06 -21.33 10.89
N ALA A 298 -2.04 -21.80 11.61
CA ALA A 298 -1.85 -23.21 11.86
C ALA A 298 -3.08 -23.79 12.60
N PRO A 299 -3.52 -25.01 12.26
CA PRO A 299 -4.73 -25.59 12.84
C PRO A 299 -4.59 -25.89 14.34
N ASP A 300 -3.38 -26.17 14.78
CA ASP A 300 -3.08 -26.52 16.16
C ASP A 300 -2.19 -25.45 16.80
N ILE A 301 -2.41 -25.20 18.09
CA ILE A 301 -1.53 -24.42 18.95
C ILE A 301 -0.35 -25.32 19.31
N VAL A 302 0.86 -24.77 19.25
CA VAL A 302 2.08 -25.48 19.60
C VAL A 302 2.42 -25.20 21.08
N GLU A 303 2.31 -26.20 21.93
CA GLU A 303 2.74 -26.09 23.33
C GLU A 303 4.26 -26.22 23.43
N VAL A 304 4.94 -25.15 23.83
CA VAL A 304 6.39 -25.09 24.00
C VAL A 304 6.71 -24.90 25.47
N ALA A 305 7.39 -25.88 26.06
CA ALA A 305 7.80 -25.82 27.46
C ALA A 305 8.92 -24.77 27.64
N GLU A 306 8.96 -24.21 28.85
CA GLU A 306 10.06 -23.34 29.29
C GLU A 306 11.42 -24.06 29.18
N THR A 307 12.45 -23.28 28.90
CA THR A 307 13.84 -23.82 29.01
C THR A 307 14.20 -23.98 30.45
N ALA A 308 14.93 -25.05 30.77
CA ALA A 308 15.52 -25.26 32.09
C ALA A 308 16.86 -24.52 32.29
N LEU A 309 17.34 -23.84 31.26
CA LEU A 309 18.58 -23.07 31.29
C LEU A 309 18.39 -21.78 32.08
N ALA A 310 19.34 -21.44 32.95
CA ALA A 310 19.32 -20.19 33.71
C ALA A 310 20.76 -19.70 33.96
N GLY A 311 20.91 -18.39 34.20
CA GLY A 311 22.21 -17.79 34.50
C GLY A 311 23.25 -18.04 33.39
N GLU A 312 24.46 -18.46 33.76
CA GLU A 312 25.59 -18.67 32.82
C GLU A 312 25.26 -19.70 31.71
N ALA A 313 24.46 -20.73 31.99
CA ALA A 313 24.09 -21.75 31.00
C ALA A 313 23.11 -21.19 29.95
N LEU A 314 22.24 -20.23 30.32
CA LEU A 314 21.38 -19.52 29.40
C LEU A 314 22.19 -18.53 28.54
N GLU A 315 23.15 -17.85 29.16
CA GLU A 315 24.06 -16.91 28.49
C GLU A 315 24.87 -17.62 27.40
N GLU A 316 25.56 -18.74 27.76
CA GLU A 316 26.35 -19.56 26.83
C GLU A 316 25.47 -20.06 25.66
N LYS A 317 24.25 -20.53 25.97
CA LYS A 317 23.32 -21.01 24.93
C LYS A 317 22.83 -19.89 24.03
N THR A 318 22.59 -18.70 24.58
CA THR A 318 22.20 -17.52 23.82
C THR A 318 23.29 -17.10 22.84
N GLU A 319 24.54 -17.01 23.32
CA GLU A 319 25.70 -16.72 22.48
C GLU A 319 25.85 -17.74 21.35
N GLU A 320 25.78 -19.07 21.67
CA GLU A 320 25.85 -20.13 20.65
C GLU A 320 24.82 -19.95 19.55
N LEU A 321 23.56 -19.68 19.92
CA LEU A 321 22.46 -19.52 18.95
C LEU A 321 22.60 -18.25 18.11
N LEU A 322 23.04 -17.15 18.71
CA LEU A 322 23.27 -15.90 17.99
C LEU A 322 24.47 -16.01 17.04
N ASP A 323 25.56 -16.65 17.48
CA ASP A 323 26.73 -16.91 16.65
C ASP A 323 26.38 -17.80 15.45
N GLU A 324 25.57 -18.87 15.66
CA GLU A 324 25.05 -19.70 14.56
C GLU A 324 24.23 -18.88 13.57
N ALA A 325 23.35 -18.03 14.06
CA ALA A 325 22.50 -17.19 13.22
C ALA A 325 23.30 -16.15 12.40
N PHE A 326 24.23 -15.45 13.03
CA PHE A 326 25.12 -14.49 12.35
C PHE A 326 26.06 -15.18 11.36
N ALA A 327 26.62 -16.35 11.70
CA ALA A 327 27.48 -17.11 10.78
C ALA A 327 26.74 -17.56 9.50
N LEU A 328 25.41 -17.70 9.56
CA LEU A 328 24.55 -18.10 8.45
C LEU A 328 23.82 -16.92 7.79
N ASP A 329 24.09 -15.68 8.22
CA ASP A 329 23.43 -14.46 7.73
C ASP A 329 21.88 -14.53 7.85
N ARG A 330 21.41 -15.01 9.02
CA ARG A 330 19.99 -15.23 9.31
C ARG A 330 19.49 -14.18 10.32
N THR A 331 19.27 -12.97 9.85
CA THR A 331 18.86 -11.82 10.69
C THR A 331 17.56 -12.06 11.43
N GLU A 332 16.56 -12.69 10.79
CA GLU A 332 15.29 -13.03 11.45
C GLU A 332 15.48 -14.04 12.59
N GLN A 333 16.43 -14.98 12.45
CA GLN A 333 16.71 -15.95 13.50
C GLN A 333 17.36 -15.27 14.72
N VAL A 334 18.19 -14.24 14.51
CA VAL A 334 18.72 -13.41 15.61
C VAL A 334 17.58 -12.78 16.40
N LEU A 335 16.61 -12.16 15.69
CA LEU A 335 15.45 -11.54 16.32
C LEU A 335 14.57 -12.57 17.05
N GLN A 336 14.35 -13.76 16.49
CA GLN A 336 13.62 -14.85 17.14
C GLN A 336 14.29 -15.30 18.44
N VAL A 337 15.60 -15.53 18.42
CA VAL A 337 16.36 -15.91 19.63
C VAL A 337 16.26 -14.82 20.67
N ALA A 338 16.42 -13.55 20.28
CA ALA A 338 16.33 -12.41 21.18
C ALA A 338 14.96 -12.35 21.89
N VAL A 339 13.87 -12.49 21.13
CA VAL A 339 12.51 -12.52 21.71
C VAL A 339 12.31 -13.76 22.59
N ALA A 340 12.68 -14.96 22.12
CA ALA A 340 12.47 -16.20 22.86
C ALA A 340 13.22 -16.24 24.19
N VAL A 341 14.42 -15.65 24.28
CA VAL A 341 15.17 -15.51 25.53
C VAL A 341 14.54 -14.50 26.47
N SER A 342 14.11 -13.36 25.93
CA SER A 342 13.50 -12.26 26.71
C SER A 342 12.13 -12.63 27.27
N GLU A 343 11.37 -13.46 26.55
CA GLU A 343 10.05 -13.96 26.96
C GLU A 343 10.12 -15.24 27.86
N ALA A 344 11.30 -15.80 28.03
CA ALA A 344 11.46 -16.97 28.91
C ALA A 344 11.21 -16.55 30.36
N ASP A 345 10.42 -17.37 31.11
CA ASP A 345 10.16 -17.16 32.54
C ASP A 345 11.36 -17.66 33.39
N VAL A 346 12.54 -17.16 33.02
CA VAL A 346 13.82 -17.46 33.72
C VAL A 346 14.53 -16.16 34.05
N GLU A 347 15.28 -16.17 35.15
CA GLU A 347 16.06 -15.00 35.54
C GLU A 347 17.19 -14.75 34.53
N THR A 348 17.02 -13.71 33.71
CA THR A 348 18.06 -13.24 32.78
C THR A 348 19.09 -12.39 33.52
N THR A 349 20.36 -12.58 33.19
CA THR A 349 21.45 -11.78 33.77
C THR A 349 21.59 -10.45 33.01
N ALA A 350 22.22 -9.45 33.60
CA ALA A 350 22.56 -8.22 32.93
C ALA A 350 23.45 -8.46 31.69
N ALA A 351 24.32 -9.48 31.73
CA ALA A 351 25.15 -9.89 30.61
C ALA A 351 24.30 -10.48 29.47
N THR A 352 23.35 -11.37 29.78
CA THR A 352 22.39 -11.88 28.77
C THR A 352 21.64 -10.76 28.10
N THR A 353 21.13 -9.78 28.87
CA THR A 353 20.40 -8.59 28.30
C THR A 353 21.32 -7.77 27.39
N GLU A 354 22.57 -7.54 27.76
CA GLU A 354 23.54 -6.80 26.97
C GLU A 354 23.81 -7.50 25.63
N ILE A 355 24.03 -8.83 25.66
CA ILE A 355 24.20 -9.66 24.45
C ILE A 355 23.00 -9.55 23.51
N LEU A 356 21.78 -9.62 24.04
CA LEU A 356 20.56 -9.52 23.23
C LEU A 356 20.38 -8.14 22.60
N VAL A 357 20.60 -7.09 23.37
CA VAL A 357 20.50 -5.71 22.89
C VAL A 357 21.54 -5.44 21.81
N ASP A 358 22.77 -5.89 22.00
CA ASP A 358 23.85 -5.72 21.01
C ASP A 358 23.55 -6.53 19.73
N ALA A 359 22.99 -7.73 19.87
CA ALA A 359 22.58 -8.56 18.73
C ALA A 359 21.47 -7.89 17.90
N VAL A 360 20.42 -7.36 18.56
CA VAL A 360 19.36 -6.61 17.89
C VAL A 360 19.92 -5.35 17.22
N ALA A 361 20.81 -4.62 17.87
CA ALA A 361 21.44 -3.45 17.28
C ALA A 361 22.26 -3.79 16.03
N ALA A 362 23.02 -4.89 16.04
CA ALA A 362 23.77 -5.35 14.88
C ALA A 362 22.85 -5.71 13.70
N VAL A 363 21.67 -6.29 13.96
CA VAL A 363 20.67 -6.51 12.93
C VAL A 363 20.16 -5.18 12.39
N VAL A 364 19.78 -4.23 13.24
CA VAL A 364 19.25 -2.92 12.84
C VAL A 364 20.25 -2.16 11.96
N GLU A 365 21.55 -2.26 12.21
CA GLU A 365 22.58 -1.63 11.39
C GLU A 365 22.64 -2.17 9.95
N THR A 366 22.17 -3.40 9.72
CA THR A 366 22.22 -4.07 8.41
C THR A 366 20.87 -4.20 7.73
N LEU A 367 19.78 -3.72 8.37
CA LEU A 367 18.44 -3.80 7.80
C LEU A 367 18.29 -2.97 6.54
N ASP A 368 17.71 -3.57 5.52
CA ASP A 368 17.14 -2.85 4.39
C ASP A 368 15.84 -2.15 4.81
N ALA A 369 15.50 -1.06 4.11
CA ALA A 369 14.26 -0.32 4.33
C ALA A 369 13.06 -1.13 3.78
N ASP A 370 12.60 -2.12 4.55
CA ASP A 370 11.43 -2.96 4.31
C ASP A 370 10.54 -2.95 5.55
N GLU A 371 9.23 -2.77 5.34
CA GLU A 371 8.23 -2.61 6.40
C GLU A 371 8.25 -3.76 7.41
N SER A 372 8.25 -5.01 6.94
CA SER A 372 8.19 -6.19 7.80
C SER A 372 9.47 -6.42 8.60
N SER A 373 10.63 -6.06 8.04
CA SER A 373 11.93 -6.13 8.72
C SER A 373 12.02 -5.07 9.83
N VAL A 374 11.56 -3.85 9.56
CA VAL A 374 11.51 -2.76 10.56
C VAL A 374 10.56 -3.11 11.70
N GLU A 375 9.38 -3.69 11.42
CA GLU A 375 8.46 -4.17 12.45
C GLU A 375 9.07 -5.24 13.33
N ALA A 376 9.67 -6.27 12.71
CA ALA A 376 10.30 -7.35 13.45
C ALA A 376 11.41 -6.87 14.40
N ALA A 377 12.25 -5.94 13.92
CA ALA A 377 13.31 -5.35 14.71
C ALA A 377 12.78 -4.43 15.83
N ALA A 378 11.70 -3.69 15.57
CA ALA A 378 11.06 -2.82 16.58
C ALA A 378 10.48 -3.66 17.74
N VAL A 379 9.79 -4.77 17.45
CA VAL A 379 9.28 -5.70 18.46
C VAL A 379 10.43 -6.32 19.25
N ALA A 380 11.49 -6.80 18.61
CA ALA A 380 12.63 -7.37 19.28
C ALA A 380 13.34 -6.33 20.18
N ALA A 381 13.48 -5.08 19.73
CA ALA A 381 14.05 -4.00 20.53
C ALA A 381 13.20 -3.68 21.78
N GLU A 382 11.86 -3.68 21.66
CA GLU A 382 10.96 -3.48 22.79
C GLU A 382 11.12 -4.59 23.84
N VAL A 383 11.03 -5.84 23.41
CA VAL A 383 11.05 -7.00 24.31
C VAL A 383 12.40 -7.12 25.00
N THR A 384 13.51 -6.97 24.27
CA THR A 384 14.86 -7.03 24.86
C THR A 384 15.14 -5.88 25.83
N SER A 385 14.55 -4.70 25.60
CA SER A 385 14.68 -3.54 26.49
C SER A 385 13.78 -3.62 27.74
N SER A 386 12.84 -4.57 27.80
CA SER A 386 11.94 -4.75 28.96
C SER A 386 12.62 -5.41 30.16
N THR A 387 13.79 -6.02 29.98
CA THR A 387 14.57 -6.72 30.99
C THR A 387 15.59 -5.80 31.69
N HIS A 388 16.51 -6.34 32.46
CA HIS A 388 17.48 -5.57 33.28
C HIS A 388 18.51 -4.80 32.43
N LEU A 389 18.15 -3.62 31.95
CA LEU A 389 19.03 -2.77 31.13
C LEU A 389 20.21 -2.20 31.98
N THR A 390 21.42 -2.44 31.50
CA THR A 390 22.58 -1.64 31.93
C THR A 390 22.59 -0.28 31.26
N ALA A 391 23.38 0.66 31.75
CA ALA A 391 23.53 1.96 31.09
C ALA A 391 24.13 1.82 29.68
N ALA A 392 24.97 0.82 29.42
CA ALA A 392 25.51 0.51 28.10
C ALA A 392 24.39 0.01 27.16
N ALA A 393 23.66 -1.02 27.56
CA ALA A 393 22.53 -1.56 26.81
C ALA A 393 21.44 -0.51 26.53
N ALA A 394 21.13 0.36 27.49
CA ALA A 394 20.21 1.45 27.31
C ALA A 394 20.66 2.43 26.20
N ASN A 395 21.95 2.75 26.14
CA ASN A 395 22.50 3.60 25.10
C ASN A 395 22.47 2.92 23.70
N THR A 396 22.78 1.62 23.65
CA THR A 396 22.67 0.82 22.41
C THR A 396 21.22 0.78 21.92
N SER A 397 20.25 0.52 22.83
CA SER A 397 18.82 0.53 22.49
C SER A 397 18.34 1.89 21.94
N LEU A 398 18.80 3.01 22.51
CA LEU A 398 18.48 4.34 22.00
C LEU A 398 19.00 4.58 20.58
N ASN A 399 20.21 4.11 20.29
CA ASN A 399 20.77 4.22 18.94
C ASN A 399 19.96 3.40 17.94
N SER A 400 19.55 2.17 18.33
CA SER A 400 18.70 1.30 17.50
C SER A 400 17.35 1.97 17.22
N VAL A 401 16.69 2.57 18.23
CA VAL A 401 15.46 3.36 18.05
C VAL A 401 15.64 4.48 17.04
N GLY A 402 16.76 5.22 17.15
CA GLY A 402 17.06 6.31 16.20
C GLY A 402 17.18 5.81 14.75
N GLN A 403 17.85 4.67 14.54
CA GLN A 403 18.01 4.06 13.22
C GLN A 403 16.67 3.52 12.70
N LEU A 404 15.91 2.78 13.52
CA LEU A 404 14.58 2.27 13.15
C LEU A 404 13.60 3.40 12.82
N ALA A 405 13.62 4.49 13.59
CA ALA A 405 12.82 5.68 13.29
C ALA A 405 13.20 6.31 11.94
N ALA A 406 14.49 6.33 11.60
CA ALA A 406 14.95 6.83 10.30
C ALA A 406 14.45 5.91 9.16
N LEU A 407 14.61 4.59 9.27
CA LEU A 407 14.10 3.62 8.31
C LEU A 407 12.57 3.72 8.16
N SER A 408 11.84 3.89 9.26
CA SER A 408 10.39 4.06 9.26
C SER A 408 9.92 5.29 8.48
N THR A 409 10.75 6.33 8.32
CA THR A 409 10.40 7.47 7.46
C THR A 409 10.46 7.16 5.97
N GLU A 410 11.21 6.14 5.57
CA GLU A 410 11.37 5.70 4.19
C GLU A 410 10.25 4.75 3.76
N VAL A 411 9.88 3.81 4.62
CA VAL A 411 8.87 2.78 4.30
C VAL A 411 7.45 3.11 4.79
N GLY A 412 7.31 4.10 5.65
CA GLY A 412 6.09 4.40 6.41
C GLY A 412 6.09 3.66 7.75
N ILE A 413 5.61 4.33 8.79
CA ILE A 413 5.52 3.73 10.12
C ILE A 413 4.21 2.97 10.28
N THR A 414 4.27 1.69 10.63
CA THR A 414 3.08 0.91 11.01
C THR A 414 2.74 1.13 12.48
N GLY A 415 1.52 0.75 12.88
CA GLY A 415 1.12 0.78 14.29
C GLY A 415 2.03 -0.07 15.16
N VAL A 416 2.39 -1.28 14.68
CA VAL A 416 3.26 -2.23 15.40
C VAL A 416 4.68 -1.66 15.58
N ALA A 417 5.29 -1.12 14.52
CA ALA A 417 6.60 -0.50 14.62
C ALA A 417 6.60 0.73 15.54
N ALA A 418 5.53 1.56 15.48
CA ALA A 418 5.39 2.71 16.35
C ALA A 418 5.30 2.31 17.83
N ASP A 419 4.48 1.31 18.14
CA ASP A 419 4.30 0.78 19.49
C ASP A 419 5.62 0.21 20.03
N GLY A 420 6.36 -0.58 19.24
CA GLY A 420 7.66 -1.12 19.59
C GLY A 420 8.70 -0.04 19.88
N LEU A 421 8.76 1.03 19.06
CA LEU A 421 9.66 2.16 19.29
C LEU A 421 9.31 2.93 20.59
N VAL A 422 8.01 3.18 20.82
CA VAL A 422 7.53 3.86 22.04
C VAL A 422 7.79 2.98 23.27
N GLY A 423 7.55 1.69 23.18
CA GLY A 423 7.84 0.71 24.25
C GLY A 423 9.33 0.70 24.61
N THR A 424 10.20 0.59 23.62
CA THR A 424 11.67 0.65 23.82
C THR A 424 12.09 1.95 24.51
N LEU A 425 11.61 3.09 24.02
CA LEU A 425 11.91 4.40 24.64
C LEU A 425 11.43 4.46 26.09
N SER A 426 10.22 3.96 26.36
CA SER A 426 9.67 3.91 27.71
C SER A 426 10.53 3.08 28.66
N ASN A 427 10.97 1.90 28.19
CA ASN A 427 11.83 0.99 28.98
C ASN A 427 13.19 1.64 29.26
N VAL A 428 13.83 2.23 28.26
CA VAL A 428 15.13 2.91 28.42
C VAL A 428 15.03 4.12 29.38
N LEU A 429 13.96 4.92 29.27
CA LEU A 429 13.75 6.08 30.16
C LEU A 429 13.50 5.67 31.60
N SER A 430 13.06 4.44 31.86
CA SER A 430 12.90 3.90 33.23
C SER A 430 14.22 3.60 33.95
N VAL A 431 15.33 3.52 33.19
CA VAL A 431 16.65 3.30 33.77
C VAL A 431 17.14 4.54 34.48
N THR A 432 17.27 4.48 35.79
CA THR A 432 17.48 5.63 36.68
C THR A 432 18.86 6.33 36.60
N ASN A 433 19.77 5.87 35.73
CA ASN A 433 21.14 6.41 35.61
C ASN A 433 21.58 6.55 34.15
N LEU A 434 20.78 7.16 33.31
CA LEU A 434 21.19 7.49 31.94
C LEU A 434 22.41 8.41 31.93
N PRO A 435 23.46 8.11 31.15
CA PRO A 435 24.61 9.02 31.01
C PRO A 435 24.12 10.34 30.37
N PRO A 436 24.75 11.47 30.72
CA PRO A 436 24.29 12.81 30.27
C PRO A 436 24.26 13.00 28.75
N ASN A 437 24.92 12.11 27.99
CA ASN A 437 24.90 12.12 26.52
C ASN A 437 23.62 11.50 25.92
N ALA A 438 22.91 10.64 26.66
CA ALA A 438 21.68 10.02 26.18
C ALA A 438 20.51 11.01 26.13
N THR A 439 20.51 12.03 27.02
CA THR A 439 19.49 13.10 26.99
C THR A 439 19.63 14.07 25.80
N ALA A 440 20.81 14.16 25.19
CA ALA A 440 21.05 15.00 24.02
C ALA A 440 20.56 14.35 22.69
N ALA A 441 20.34 13.04 22.68
CA ALA A 441 19.83 12.30 21.51
C ALA A 441 18.28 12.33 21.40
N LEU A 442 17.60 12.75 22.47
CA LEU A 442 16.13 12.81 22.55
C LEU A 442 15.56 14.23 22.26
N GLY A 443 16.39 15.22 22.00
CA GLY A 443 16.02 16.58 21.64
C GLY A 443 16.35 16.93 20.22
#